data_2b33ddd8fd58c90aea24f647481a508b
#
_entry.id   2b33ddd8fd58c90aea24f647481a508b
#
_cell.length_a   1.000
_cell.length_b   1.000
_cell.length_c   1.000
_cell.angle_alpha   90.00
_cell.angle_beta   90.00
_cell.angle_gamma   90.00
#
_symmetry.space_group_name_H-M   'P 1'
#
loop_
_entity.id
_entity.type
_entity.pdbx_description
1 polymer ?
#
loop_
_entity_poly.entity_id
_entity_poly.type
_entity_poly.pdbx_seq_one_letter_code
_entity_poly.pdbx_strand_id
1 'polypeptide(L)'
;MIEKLRTDGPDYNRCLVNLSNSILKRFGAETSADTLKSADEYLAKGHRNVVVLLLDAMGTSILEKHLAEDGFFRSNLRDTFSSVYPPTTVAATTSILSGLYPNEHGWLGWDIYFPQLDKNVTAFTNTVQMTEKEGATPNVMNKDHEFEWGTDSLNEPAPASEQSAAFTYLPYKNIVDRINEAGGSAFPSMRFLPPFPDSFEKVLDRIKQLCDEPGEKFIYAYWDEPDHTMHRTGTVSTASHDVIVSMEEKVKELASKLSDTLLIVTADHSHMDSRNLCILDYPEVTDCLVRLPSLEPRTLNFYVKDEYKDSFSEIFKKNFGDDFLLLTRKEVLEEKLFGIGTDREGLSDMIGDYVALAVSDVSIFNTHYEAQVMPGGHAGLTAEEFAIPLIVAER
;
A
#
# COMPACT_ATOMS: atom_id res chain seq x y z
N MET A 1 -24.17 2.18 -7.38
CA MET A 1 -22.74 2.37 -7.71
C MET A 1 -22.00 3.00 -6.53
N ILE A 2 -22.33 4.20 -6.10
CA ILE A 2 -21.76 4.87 -4.91
C ILE A 2 -22.06 4.09 -3.61
N GLU A 3 -23.16 3.36 -3.53
CA GLU A 3 -23.49 2.50 -2.39
C GLU A 3 -22.40 1.44 -2.13
N LYS A 4 -21.83 0.85 -3.19
CA LYS A 4 -20.75 -0.13 -3.07
C LYS A 4 -19.47 0.49 -2.47
N LEU A 5 -19.14 1.73 -2.82
CA LEU A 5 -18.04 2.46 -2.19
C LEU A 5 -18.25 2.62 -0.68
N ARG A 6 -19.47 2.87 -0.25
CA ARG A 6 -19.83 3.06 1.16
C ARG A 6 -19.92 1.77 1.96
N THR A 7 -20.17 0.64 1.31
CA THR A 7 -20.27 -0.68 1.96
C THR A 7 -18.96 -1.45 1.97
N ASP A 8 -18.22 -1.38 0.88
CA ASP A 8 -17.04 -2.21 0.64
C ASP A 8 -15.72 -1.41 0.74
N GLY A 9 -15.81 -0.08 0.84
CA GLY A 9 -14.67 0.84 0.93
C GLY A 9 -14.03 0.89 2.32
N PRO A 10 -13.00 1.74 2.48
CA PRO A 10 -12.24 1.85 3.72
C PRO A 10 -13.08 2.44 4.85
N ASP A 11 -12.91 1.92 6.07
CA ASP A 11 -13.45 2.54 7.28
C ASP A 11 -12.42 3.55 7.84
N TYR A 12 -12.52 4.80 7.41
CA TYR A 12 -11.62 5.88 7.85
C TYR A 12 -11.75 6.27 9.34
N ASN A 13 -12.74 5.72 10.06
CA ASN A 13 -12.83 5.89 11.52
C ASN A 13 -12.08 4.78 12.26
N ARG A 14 -11.66 3.71 11.56
CA ARG A 14 -10.93 2.57 12.12
C ARG A 14 -9.88 2.06 11.11
N CYS A 15 -8.88 2.89 10.81
CA CYS A 15 -7.84 2.57 9.80
C CYS A 15 -6.42 2.81 10.33
N LEU A 16 -5.44 2.60 9.47
CA LEU A 16 -4.01 2.82 9.77
C LEU A 16 -3.71 4.22 10.32
N VAL A 17 -4.40 5.25 9.82
CA VAL A 17 -4.25 6.63 10.32
C VAL A 17 -4.61 6.70 11.80
N ASN A 18 -5.68 6.02 12.21
CA ASN A 18 -6.12 6.00 13.62
C ASN A 18 -5.10 5.25 14.52
N LEU A 19 -4.49 4.14 14.04
CA LEU A 19 -3.42 3.45 14.74
C LEU A 19 -2.19 4.37 14.93
N SER A 20 -1.77 5.08 13.88
CA SER A 20 -0.69 6.05 13.95
C SER A 20 -0.97 7.15 14.99
N ASN A 21 -2.20 7.70 14.98
CA ASN A 21 -2.61 8.73 15.93
C ASN A 21 -2.72 8.19 17.37
N SER A 22 -3.06 6.92 17.59
CA SER A 22 -2.96 6.28 18.91
C SER A 22 -1.52 6.29 19.44
N ILE A 23 -0.56 5.99 18.59
CA ILE A 23 0.87 5.97 18.94
C ILE A 23 1.37 7.40 19.21
N LEU A 24 1.07 8.36 18.32
CA LEU A 24 1.44 9.76 18.51
C LEU A 24 0.93 10.28 19.86
N LYS A 25 -0.35 10.05 20.18
CA LYS A 25 -0.96 10.41 21.45
C LYS A 25 -0.26 9.77 22.65
N ARG A 26 0.09 8.47 22.57
CA ARG A 26 0.79 7.73 23.62
C ARG A 26 2.15 8.35 23.97
N PHE A 27 2.85 8.90 22.97
CA PHE A 27 4.15 9.54 23.13
C PHE A 27 4.09 11.08 23.22
N GLY A 28 2.91 11.64 23.44
CA GLY A 28 2.73 13.09 23.67
C GLY A 28 2.93 13.97 22.45
N ALA A 29 2.95 13.37 21.24
CA ALA A 29 3.00 14.11 20.00
C ALA A 29 1.60 14.57 19.56
N GLU A 30 1.53 15.63 18.77
CA GLU A 30 0.28 16.15 18.22
C GLU A 30 -0.40 15.13 17.33
N THR A 31 -1.72 15.01 17.42
CA THR A 31 -2.55 14.13 16.59
C THR A 31 -3.31 14.94 15.54
N SER A 32 -3.53 14.33 14.36
CA SER A 32 -4.28 14.94 13.25
C SER A 32 -5.64 14.27 13.00
N ALA A 33 -5.88 13.12 13.62
CA ALA A 33 -7.11 12.34 13.49
C ALA A 33 -7.48 11.65 14.82
N ASP A 34 -8.66 11.03 14.85
CA ASP A 34 -9.09 10.19 15.97
C ASP A 34 -8.17 8.96 16.12
N THR A 35 -8.16 8.37 17.30
CA THR A 35 -7.34 7.20 17.64
C THR A 35 -8.08 5.89 17.41
N LEU A 36 -7.33 4.79 17.24
CA LEU A 36 -7.87 3.43 17.14
C LEU A 36 -8.13 2.87 18.54
N LYS A 37 -9.40 2.82 18.95
CA LYS A 37 -9.80 2.45 20.32
C LYS A 37 -9.26 1.08 20.75
N SER A 38 -9.26 0.09 19.85
CA SER A 38 -8.73 -1.25 20.13
C SER A 38 -7.22 -1.28 20.40
N ALA A 39 -6.46 -0.34 19.84
CA ALA A 39 -5.03 -0.18 20.13
C ALA A 39 -4.81 0.65 21.42
N ASP A 40 -5.64 1.67 21.67
CA ASP A 40 -5.54 2.52 22.86
C ASP A 40 -5.60 1.72 24.17
N GLU A 41 -6.40 0.65 24.23
CA GLU A 41 -6.53 -0.22 25.40
C GLU A 41 -5.19 -0.86 25.80
N TYR A 42 -4.37 -1.26 24.83
CA TYR A 42 -3.05 -1.84 25.05
C TYR A 42 -1.99 -0.76 25.31
N LEU A 43 -2.03 0.34 24.56
CA LEU A 43 -1.10 1.47 24.73
C LEU A 43 -1.23 2.13 26.11
N ALA A 44 -2.43 2.13 26.70
CA ALA A 44 -2.70 2.69 28.02
C ALA A 44 -2.06 1.87 29.17
N LYS A 45 -1.61 0.63 28.92
CA LYS A 45 -0.99 -0.23 29.97
C LYS A 45 0.44 0.22 30.33
N GLY A 46 1.05 1.11 29.55
CA GLY A 46 2.28 1.80 29.92
C GLY A 46 3.56 0.97 29.78
N HIS A 47 3.59 0.02 28.83
CA HIS A 47 4.83 -0.70 28.50
C HIS A 47 5.95 0.27 28.14
N ARG A 48 7.17 -0.04 28.59
CA ARG A 48 8.36 0.76 28.32
C ARG A 48 8.69 0.83 26.82
N ASN A 49 8.55 -0.28 26.12
CA ASN A 49 8.75 -0.34 24.67
C ASN A 49 7.40 -0.53 23.98
N VAL A 50 7.17 0.26 22.94
CA VAL A 50 6.06 0.05 21.99
C VAL A 50 6.67 -0.21 20.62
N VAL A 51 6.41 -1.38 20.07
CA VAL A 51 6.90 -1.80 18.75
C VAL A 51 5.72 -1.96 17.82
N VAL A 52 5.76 -1.30 16.67
CA VAL A 52 4.90 -1.62 15.53
C VAL A 52 5.75 -2.27 14.47
N LEU A 53 5.46 -3.53 14.16
CA LEU A 53 6.03 -4.28 13.06
C LEU A 53 4.98 -4.41 11.95
N LEU A 54 5.18 -3.69 10.87
CA LEU A 54 4.37 -3.77 9.67
C LEU A 54 4.98 -4.79 8.71
N LEU A 55 4.18 -5.80 8.36
CA LEU A 55 4.50 -6.83 7.38
C LEU A 55 3.65 -6.59 6.13
N ASP A 56 4.32 -6.25 5.03
CA ASP A 56 3.66 -5.82 3.79
C ASP A 56 2.70 -6.88 3.25
N ALA A 57 1.47 -6.47 2.96
CA ALA A 57 0.37 -7.29 2.46
C ALA A 57 -0.06 -8.47 3.36
N MET A 58 0.37 -8.51 4.63
CA MET A 58 -0.02 -9.55 5.60
C MET A 58 -1.44 -9.30 6.15
N GLY A 59 -2.43 -9.12 5.27
CA GLY A 59 -3.83 -8.89 5.66
C GLY A 59 -4.47 -10.09 6.33
N THR A 60 -5.68 -9.89 6.86
CA THR A 60 -6.40 -10.93 7.63
C THR A 60 -6.65 -12.19 6.80
N SER A 61 -7.03 -12.04 5.53
CA SER A 61 -7.27 -13.18 4.63
C SER A 61 -6.00 -13.99 4.36
N ILE A 62 -4.83 -13.34 4.30
CA ILE A 62 -3.53 -14.00 4.13
C ILE A 62 -3.16 -14.81 5.37
N LEU A 63 -3.39 -14.26 6.58
CA LEU A 63 -3.22 -15.01 7.81
C LEU A 63 -4.08 -16.28 7.84
N GLU A 64 -5.34 -16.15 7.43
CA GLU A 64 -6.30 -17.27 7.42
C GLU A 64 -5.94 -18.36 6.40
N LYS A 65 -5.41 -17.98 5.25
CA LYS A 65 -5.00 -18.90 4.18
C LYS A 65 -3.78 -19.74 4.58
N HIS A 66 -2.85 -19.20 5.37
CA HIS A 66 -1.53 -19.80 5.55
C HIS A 66 -1.21 -20.26 6.96
N LEU A 67 -1.82 -19.67 7.99
CA LEU A 67 -1.45 -19.92 9.39
C LEU A 67 -2.53 -20.68 10.16
N ALA A 68 -2.10 -21.54 11.06
CA ALA A 68 -3.00 -22.28 11.94
C ALA A 68 -3.73 -21.33 12.91
N GLU A 69 -4.94 -21.70 13.31
CA GLU A 69 -5.78 -20.91 14.24
C GLU A 69 -5.10 -20.68 15.60
N ASP A 70 -4.37 -21.69 16.07
CA ASP A 70 -3.57 -21.65 17.30
C ASP A 70 -2.13 -21.15 17.08
N GLY A 71 -1.77 -20.73 15.85
CA GLY A 71 -0.52 -20.09 15.51
C GLY A 71 -0.32 -18.76 16.23
N PHE A 72 0.91 -18.26 16.27
CA PHE A 72 1.26 -17.08 17.06
C PHE A 72 0.49 -15.84 16.62
N PHE A 73 0.39 -15.58 15.31
CA PHE A 73 -0.31 -14.39 14.82
C PHE A 73 -1.81 -14.48 15.07
N ARG A 74 -2.45 -15.60 14.68
CA ARG A 74 -3.89 -15.76 14.81
C ARG A 74 -4.35 -15.84 16.28
N SER A 75 -3.61 -16.50 17.15
CA SER A 75 -3.93 -16.57 18.60
C SER A 75 -3.78 -15.22 19.32
N ASN A 76 -2.97 -14.31 18.78
CA ASN A 76 -2.78 -12.94 19.29
C ASN A 76 -3.56 -11.87 18.47
N LEU A 77 -4.38 -12.26 17.51
CA LEU A 77 -5.28 -11.33 16.80
C LEU A 77 -6.31 -10.77 17.78
N ARG A 78 -6.37 -9.45 17.89
CA ARG A 78 -7.28 -8.74 18.81
C ARG A 78 -8.38 -8.00 18.09
N ASP A 79 -8.12 -7.54 16.88
CA ASP A 79 -9.06 -6.81 16.06
C ASP A 79 -8.69 -6.94 14.60
N THR A 80 -9.66 -6.70 13.72
CA THR A 80 -9.46 -6.46 12.29
C THR A 80 -9.94 -5.05 12.01
N PHE A 81 -9.10 -4.24 11.38
CA PHE A 81 -9.40 -2.86 11.04
C PHE A 81 -9.05 -2.57 9.58
N SER A 82 -9.23 -1.35 9.13
CA SER A 82 -9.12 -1.02 7.71
C SER A 82 -7.74 -0.49 7.34
N SER A 83 -7.27 -0.85 6.16
CA SER A 83 -6.30 -0.04 5.42
C SER A 83 -6.92 1.28 4.98
N VAL A 84 -6.15 2.12 4.27
CA VAL A 84 -6.62 3.33 3.59
C VAL A 84 -6.93 3.02 2.12
N TYR A 85 -7.52 3.95 1.38
CA TYR A 85 -7.69 3.83 -0.06
C TYR A 85 -6.67 4.69 -0.83
N PRO A 86 -6.03 4.17 -1.89
CA PRO A 86 -6.01 2.75 -2.26
C PRO A 86 -5.29 1.90 -1.21
N PRO A 87 -5.70 0.63 -1.01
CA PRO A 87 -4.97 -0.30 -0.16
C PRO A 87 -3.69 -0.77 -0.88
N THR A 88 -2.67 0.07 -0.85
CA THR A 88 -1.37 -0.11 -1.51
C THR A 88 -0.25 0.40 -0.62
N THR A 89 0.93 -0.21 -0.75
CA THR A 89 2.13 0.13 0.03
C THR A 89 2.38 1.63 0.08
N VAL A 90 2.32 2.33 -1.06
CA VAL A 90 2.62 3.77 -1.15
C VAL A 90 1.67 4.60 -0.28
N ALA A 91 0.37 4.40 -0.40
CA ALA A 91 -0.62 5.18 0.35
C ALA A 91 -0.66 4.76 1.82
N ALA A 92 -0.65 3.47 2.10
CA ALA A 92 -0.85 2.92 3.43
C ALA A 92 0.37 3.08 4.34
N THR A 93 1.60 2.80 3.84
CA THR A 93 2.82 3.03 4.62
C THR A 93 3.07 4.51 4.88
N THR A 94 2.75 5.39 3.91
CA THR A 94 2.80 6.84 4.14
C THR A 94 1.77 7.28 5.17
N SER A 95 0.56 6.70 5.15
CA SER A 95 -0.48 7.01 6.15
C SER A 95 -0.08 6.64 7.57
N ILE A 96 0.46 5.43 7.80
CA ILE A 96 0.92 5.04 9.15
C ILE A 96 2.16 5.82 9.57
N LEU A 97 3.07 6.15 8.64
CA LEU A 97 4.26 6.93 8.92
C LEU A 97 3.95 8.41 9.21
N SER A 98 2.95 8.99 8.56
CA SER A 98 2.62 10.42 8.74
C SER A 98 1.55 10.68 9.79
N GLY A 99 0.64 9.72 10.00
CA GLY A 99 -0.61 9.91 10.74
C GLY A 99 -1.66 10.70 9.98
N LEU A 100 -1.50 10.85 8.66
CA LEU A 100 -2.37 11.60 7.76
C LEU A 100 -3.10 10.65 6.81
N TYR A 101 -4.26 11.08 6.30
CA TYR A 101 -4.97 10.36 5.24
C TYR A 101 -4.30 10.59 3.87
N PRO A 102 -4.53 9.71 2.87
CA PRO A 102 -3.98 9.86 1.53
C PRO A 102 -4.30 11.20 0.85
N ASN A 103 -5.50 11.76 1.06
CA ASN A 103 -5.85 13.09 0.55
C ASN A 103 -5.03 14.22 1.19
N GLU A 104 -4.48 14.04 2.40
CA GLU A 104 -3.65 15.03 3.09
C GLU A 104 -2.18 14.92 2.68
N HIS A 105 -1.61 13.69 2.61
CA HIS A 105 -0.20 13.53 2.25
C HIS A 105 0.03 13.44 0.74
N GLY A 106 -0.96 13.05 -0.08
CA GLY A 106 -0.90 13.04 -1.54
C GLY A 106 -0.15 11.85 -2.17
N TRP A 107 0.36 10.91 -1.39
CA TRP A 107 0.98 9.67 -1.89
C TRP A 107 -0.13 8.67 -2.19
N LEU A 108 -0.68 8.72 -3.42
CA LEU A 108 -1.93 8.08 -3.77
C LEU A 108 -1.79 6.70 -4.42
N GLY A 109 -0.58 6.28 -4.77
CA GLY A 109 -0.35 4.99 -5.42
C GLY A 109 1.07 4.86 -5.94
N TRP A 110 1.36 3.76 -6.61
CA TRP A 110 2.69 3.41 -7.11
C TRP A 110 3.20 4.43 -8.14
N ASP A 111 2.37 4.74 -9.15
CA ASP A 111 2.64 5.73 -10.17
C ASP A 111 1.76 6.97 -9.98
N ILE A 112 2.33 8.06 -9.51
CA ILE A 112 1.60 9.31 -9.23
C ILE A 112 1.79 10.29 -10.38
N TYR A 113 0.69 10.91 -10.84
CA TYR A 113 0.81 12.05 -11.73
C TYR A 113 1.23 13.32 -10.97
N PHE A 114 2.32 13.91 -11.40
CA PHE A 114 2.82 15.18 -10.86
C PHE A 114 2.56 16.31 -11.87
N PRO A 115 1.59 17.20 -11.61
CA PRO A 115 1.30 18.34 -12.50
C PRO A 115 2.52 19.23 -12.75
N GLN A 116 3.42 19.36 -11.75
CA GLN A 116 4.64 20.17 -11.84
C GLN A 116 5.65 19.64 -12.87
N LEU A 117 5.60 18.36 -13.16
CA LEU A 117 6.50 17.68 -14.11
C LEU A 117 5.76 17.27 -15.40
N ASP A 118 4.43 17.33 -15.41
CA ASP A 118 3.57 16.77 -16.45
C ASP A 118 3.89 15.29 -16.75
N LYS A 119 4.13 14.49 -15.70
CA LYS A 119 4.54 13.08 -15.80
C LYS A 119 3.85 12.21 -14.76
N ASN A 120 3.59 10.95 -15.14
CA ASN A 120 3.39 9.89 -14.18
C ASN A 120 4.76 9.42 -13.68
N VAL A 121 4.94 9.36 -12.37
CA VAL A 121 6.21 9.05 -11.71
C VAL A 121 6.01 7.92 -10.71
N THR A 122 6.83 6.87 -10.82
CA THR A 122 6.94 5.81 -9.82
C THR A 122 7.52 6.41 -8.54
N ALA A 123 6.70 6.49 -7.49
CA ALA A 123 6.95 7.34 -6.32
C ALA A 123 8.25 7.00 -5.57
N PHE A 124 8.52 5.71 -5.33
CA PHE A 124 9.68 5.30 -4.54
C PHE A 124 11.01 5.33 -5.32
N THR A 125 10.98 5.06 -6.61
CA THR A 125 12.20 5.03 -7.44
C THR A 125 12.53 6.37 -8.09
N ASN A 126 11.57 7.30 -8.11
CA ASN A 126 11.67 8.59 -8.81
C ASN A 126 11.96 8.42 -10.32
N THR A 127 11.36 7.41 -10.92
CA THR A 127 11.45 7.16 -12.37
C THR A 127 10.14 7.52 -13.05
N VAL A 128 10.20 7.84 -14.32
CA VAL A 128 8.99 7.94 -15.16
C VAL A 128 8.33 6.56 -15.17
N GLN A 129 6.99 6.55 -15.14
CA GLN A 129 6.19 5.33 -15.20
C GLN A 129 6.65 4.42 -16.34
N MET A 130 6.69 3.12 -16.09
CA MET A 130 7.08 2.11 -17.07
C MET A 130 6.11 2.08 -18.26
N THR A 131 6.66 1.95 -19.46
CA THR A 131 5.89 1.85 -20.71
C THR A 131 6.56 0.85 -21.64
N GLU A 132 5.83 0.33 -22.61
CA GLU A 132 6.39 -0.51 -23.67
C GLU A 132 7.02 0.32 -24.80
N LYS A 133 7.99 -0.28 -25.48
CA LYS A 133 8.56 0.24 -26.73
C LYS A 133 7.52 0.17 -27.84
N GLU A 134 7.51 1.16 -28.72
CA GLU A 134 6.65 1.14 -29.89
C GLU A 134 6.92 -0.11 -30.76
N GLY A 135 5.87 -0.85 -31.09
CA GLY A 135 5.95 -2.07 -31.89
C GLY A 135 6.60 -3.27 -31.18
N ALA A 136 6.72 -3.23 -29.85
CA ALA A 136 7.15 -4.40 -29.08
C ALA A 136 6.27 -5.62 -29.34
N THR A 137 6.87 -6.79 -29.31
CA THR A 137 6.18 -8.08 -29.51
C THR A 137 6.74 -9.11 -28.53
N PRO A 138 5.97 -10.16 -28.17
CA PRO A 138 6.46 -11.27 -27.35
C PRO A 138 7.67 -11.94 -28.02
N ASN A 139 8.75 -12.15 -27.28
CA ASN A 139 10.01 -12.63 -27.85
C ASN A 139 10.80 -13.60 -26.94
N VAL A 140 10.33 -13.85 -25.73
CA VAL A 140 10.91 -14.84 -24.82
C VAL A 140 10.17 -16.17 -24.98
N MET A 141 10.90 -17.24 -25.20
CA MET A 141 10.31 -18.57 -25.29
C MET A 141 10.28 -19.24 -23.91
N ASN A 142 9.09 -19.55 -23.41
CA ASN A 142 8.91 -20.26 -22.14
C ASN A 142 9.20 -21.76 -22.27
N LYS A 143 9.12 -22.50 -21.16
CA LYS A 143 9.35 -23.96 -21.11
C LYS A 143 8.36 -24.79 -21.94
N ASP A 144 7.19 -24.22 -22.25
CA ASP A 144 6.12 -24.87 -23.02
C ASP A 144 6.17 -24.50 -24.51
N HIS A 145 7.24 -23.81 -24.94
CA HIS A 145 7.49 -23.32 -26.30
C HIS A 145 6.51 -22.24 -26.79
N GLU A 146 5.94 -21.48 -25.86
CA GLU A 146 5.12 -20.30 -26.14
C GLU A 146 5.95 -19.03 -26.00
N PHE A 147 5.66 -18.02 -26.82
CA PHE A 147 6.32 -16.72 -26.72
C PHE A 147 5.69 -15.88 -25.62
N GLU A 148 6.53 -15.32 -24.79
CA GLU A 148 6.15 -14.43 -23.68
C GLU A 148 6.82 -13.06 -23.85
N TRP A 149 6.30 -12.07 -23.13
CA TRP A 149 6.85 -10.73 -23.07
C TRP A 149 8.11 -10.71 -22.19
N GLY A 150 9.21 -10.20 -22.72
CA GLY A 150 10.46 -10.02 -21.98
C GLY A 150 10.64 -8.56 -21.53
N THR A 151 11.55 -8.34 -20.60
CA THR A 151 11.90 -6.97 -20.13
C THR A 151 12.50 -6.10 -21.26
N ASP A 152 12.98 -6.68 -22.33
CA ASP A 152 13.46 -5.96 -23.52
C ASP A 152 12.33 -5.31 -24.33
N SER A 153 11.07 -5.66 -24.08
CA SER A 153 9.90 -4.94 -24.59
C SER A 153 9.70 -3.58 -23.93
N LEU A 154 10.29 -3.34 -22.77
CA LEU A 154 10.10 -2.14 -21.96
C LEU A 154 11.05 -1.01 -22.35
N ASN A 155 10.59 0.22 -22.18
CA ASN A 155 11.48 1.38 -22.23
C ASN A 155 12.39 1.38 -20.99
N GLU A 156 13.62 1.87 -21.17
CA GLU A 156 14.55 2.03 -20.05
C GLU A 156 13.98 3.00 -19.00
N PRO A 157 14.06 2.69 -17.70
CA PRO A 157 13.62 3.57 -16.64
C PRO A 157 14.39 4.90 -16.69
N ALA A 158 13.70 6.01 -16.89
CA ALA A 158 14.30 7.33 -16.90
C ALA A 158 14.02 8.07 -15.59
N PRO A 159 14.99 8.78 -14.99
CA PRO A 159 14.74 9.64 -13.85
C PRO A 159 13.65 10.67 -14.17
N ALA A 160 12.69 10.83 -13.27
CA ALA A 160 11.60 11.79 -13.45
C ALA A 160 12.09 13.24 -13.21
N SER A 161 12.99 13.40 -12.22
CA SER A 161 13.59 14.67 -11.79
C SER A 161 14.93 14.40 -11.07
N GLU A 162 15.72 15.46 -10.86
CA GLU A 162 17.01 15.36 -10.15
C GLU A 162 16.84 14.94 -8.67
N GLN A 163 15.80 15.45 -8.02
CA GLN A 163 15.44 15.10 -6.66
C GLN A 163 14.15 14.29 -6.68
N SER A 164 13.89 13.48 -5.63
CA SER A 164 12.64 12.73 -5.54
C SER A 164 11.43 13.66 -5.68
N ALA A 165 10.64 13.47 -6.73
CA ALA A 165 9.44 14.24 -7.00
C ALA A 165 8.46 14.10 -5.81
N ALA A 166 8.29 12.87 -5.30
CA ALA A 166 7.39 12.60 -4.19
C ALA A 166 7.79 13.38 -2.93
N PHE A 167 9.05 13.32 -2.49
CA PHE A 167 9.49 14.08 -1.31
C PHE A 167 9.56 15.60 -1.55
N THR A 168 9.73 16.05 -2.80
CA THR A 168 9.78 17.48 -3.14
C THR A 168 8.40 18.11 -3.13
N TYR A 169 7.42 17.46 -3.77
CA TYR A 169 6.08 18.03 -3.96
C TYR A 169 5.04 17.53 -2.96
N LEU A 170 5.30 16.37 -2.32
CA LEU A 170 4.42 15.73 -1.35
C LEU A 170 5.15 15.49 -0.01
N PRO A 171 5.82 16.50 0.57
CA PRO A 171 6.55 16.31 1.82
C PRO A 171 5.60 15.99 2.97
N TYR A 172 6.04 15.12 3.87
CA TYR A 172 5.38 14.85 5.14
C TYR A 172 6.42 14.64 6.25
N LYS A 173 6.01 14.84 7.49
CA LYS A 173 6.82 14.55 8.66
C LYS A 173 6.44 13.16 9.19
N ASN A 174 7.42 12.27 9.32
CA ASN A 174 7.16 10.92 9.79
C ASN A 174 6.97 10.83 11.30
N ILE A 175 6.32 9.76 11.76
CA ILE A 175 5.96 9.51 13.16
C ILE A 175 7.20 9.47 14.09
N VAL A 176 8.34 8.95 13.60
CA VAL A 176 9.58 8.87 14.38
C VAL A 176 10.08 10.27 14.69
N ASP A 177 10.13 11.15 13.69
CA ASP A 177 10.54 12.54 13.88
C ASP A 177 9.55 13.31 14.77
N ARG A 178 8.25 13.12 14.58
CA ARG A 178 7.21 13.77 15.37
C ARG A 178 7.31 13.41 16.85
N ILE A 179 7.52 12.14 17.17
CA ILE A 179 7.69 11.69 18.55
C ILE A 179 8.99 12.25 19.17
N ASN A 180 10.10 12.22 18.42
CA ASN A 180 11.37 12.76 18.89
C ASN A 180 11.31 14.27 19.14
N GLU A 181 10.66 15.03 18.30
CA GLU A 181 10.43 16.47 18.47
C GLU A 181 9.52 16.79 19.67
N ALA A 182 8.57 15.91 19.98
CA ALA A 182 7.74 16.03 21.19
C ALA A 182 8.48 15.65 22.49
N GLY A 183 9.77 15.28 22.41
CA GLY A 183 10.59 14.92 23.56
C GLY A 183 10.54 13.44 23.92
N GLY A 184 9.92 12.60 23.10
CA GLY A 184 9.96 11.15 23.21
C GLY A 184 11.23 10.54 22.63
N SER A 185 11.29 9.22 22.55
CA SER A 185 12.37 8.47 21.91
C SER A 185 11.79 7.51 20.90
N ALA A 186 12.02 7.73 19.62
CA ALA A 186 11.49 6.88 18.54
C ALA A 186 12.60 6.50 17.55
N PHE A 187 12.54 5.27 17.06
CA PHE A 187 13.55 4.67 16.20
C PHE A 187 12.92 3.89 15.06
N PRO A 188 13.48 3.96 13.84
CA PRO A 188 13.09 3.08 12.74
C PRO A 188 13.89 1.76 12.79
N SER A 189 13.28 0.68 12.28
CA SER A 189 13.92 -0.57 11.92
C SER A 189 13.42 -1.06 10.58
N MET A 190 13.95 -0.52 9.49
CA MET A 190 13.52 -0.80 8.12
C MET A 190 14.65 -0.54 7.13
N ARG A 191 14.60 -1.23 5.97
CA ARG A 191 15.66 -1.14 4.94
C ARG A 191 15.82 0.23 4.28
N PHE A 192 14.83 1.13 4.41
CA PHE A 192 14.81 2.43 3.74
C PHE A 192 15.26 3.60 4.64
N LEU A 193 15.48 3.34 5.93
CA LEU A 193 15.98 4.34 6.88
C LEU A 193 17.20 3.81 7.67
N PRO A 194 18.11 4.69 8.11
CA PRO A 194 19.26 4.26 8.90
C PRO A 194 18.83 3.46 10.15
N PRO A 195 19.51 2.36 10.47
CA PRO A 195 20.78 1.84 9.94
C PRO A 195 20.66 0.93 8.71
N PHE A 196 19.54 0.92 7.97
CA PHE A 196 19.31 0.16 6.74
C PHE A 196 19.47 -1.36 6.90
N PRO A 197 18.75 -2.02 7.82
CA PRO A 197 18.79 -3.48 7.92
C PRO A 197 18.31 -4.11 6.60
N ASP A 198 19.13 -4.97 6.03
CA ASP A 198 18.98 -5.53 4.68
C ASP A 198 18.35 -6.94 4.67
N SER A 199 17.96 -7.47 5.84
CA SER A 199 17.23 -8.72 5.98
C SER A 199 16.20 -8.65 7.11
N PHE A 200 15.21 -9.53 7.08
CA PHE A 200 14.18 -9.60 8.12
C PHE A 200 14.79 -9.88 9.49
N GLU A 201 15.75 -10.79 9.57
CA GLU A 201 16.49 -11.08 10.79
C GLU A 201 17.14 -9.83 11.39
N LYS A 202 17.81 -9.02 10.55
CA LYS A 202 18.43 -7.76 11.02
C LYS A 202 17.40 -6.73 11.48
N VAL A 203 16.20 -6.70 10.86
CA VAL A 203 15.08 -5.89 11.36
C VAL A 203 14.69 -6.33 12.77
N LEU A 204 14.50 -7.64 12.98
CA LEU A 204 14.14 -8.20 14.28
C LEU A 204 15.26 -8.04 15.33
N ASP A 205 16.51 -8.26 14.95
CA ASP A 205 17.68 -8.04 15.82
C ASP A 205 17.77 -6.58 16.28
N ARG A 206 17.51 -5.62 15.38
CA ARG A 206 17.46 -4.21 15.71
C ARG A 206 16.35 -3.88 16.70
N ILE A 207 15.15 -4.45 16.53
CA ILE A 207 14.06 -4.32 17.50
C ILE A 207 14.52 -4.81 18.88
N LYS A 208 15.11 -6.03 18.95
CA LYS A 208 15.58 -6.62 20.19
C LYS A 208 16.64 -5.75 20.87
N GLN A 209 17.64 -5.29 20.11
CA GLN A 209 18.68 -4.40 20.60
C GLN A 209 18.09 -3.14 21.25
N LEU A 210 17.17 -2.47 20.55
CA LEU A 210 16.53 -1.25 21.03
C LEU A 210 15.69 -1.50 22.28
N CYS A 211 14.97 -2.63 22.36
CA CYS A 211 14.18 -2.99 23.53
C CYS A 211 15.04 -3.32 24.77
N ASP A 212 16.29 -3.76 24.59
CA ASP A 212 17.22 -4.00 25.70
C ASP A 212 17.80 -2.70 26.28
N GLU A 213 17.86 -1.63 25.50
CA GLU A 213 18.34 -0.34 25.97
C GLU A 213 17.36 0.29 26.99
N PRO A 214 17.84 1.03 28.00
CA PRO A 214 16.97 1.68 28.98
C PRO A 214 16.10 2.80 28.36
N GLY A 215 15.04 3.19 29.07
CA GLY A 215 14.17 4.28 28.70
C GLY A 215 12.95 3.83 27.86
N GLU A 216 11.91 4.64 27.95
CA GLU A 216 10.69 4.46 27.17
C GLU A 216 10.95 4.78 25.70
N LYS A 217 10.41 3.96 24.76
CA LYS A 217 10.62 4.19 23.34
C LYS A 217 9.55 3.60 22.44
N PHE A 218 9.42 4.22 21.29
CA PHE A 218 8.68 3.71 20.14
C PHE A 218 9.62 3.16 19.08
N ILE A 219 9.28 2.02 18.49
CA ILE A 219 10.02 1.42 17.38
C ILE A 219 9.04 1.15 16.25
N TYR A 220 9.26 1.78 15.10
CA TYR A 220 8.56 1.44 13.87
C TYR A 220 9.43 0.53 13.02
N ALA A 221 8.93 -0.65 12.73
CA ALA A 221 9.60 -1.64 11.89
C ALA A 221 8.74 -1.99 10.68
N TYR A 222 9.39 -2.23 9.54
CA TYR A 222 8.73 -2.59 8.29
C TYR A 222 9.55 -3.64 7.54
N TRP A 223 8.85 -4.57 6.94
CA TRP A 223 9.41 -5.58 6.03
C TRP A 223 8.51 -5.79 4.84
N ASP A 224 9.10 -5.88 3.63
CA ASP A 224 8.42 -5.89 2.32
C ASP A 224 7.91 -7.29 1.88
N GLU A 225 7.89 -8.27 2.78
CA GLU A 225 7.27 -9.57 2.57
C GLU A 225 6.02 -9.73 3.47
N PRO A 226 5.04 -10.51 3.04
CA PRO A 226 5.00 -11.41 1.87
C PRO A 226 4.59 -10.77 0.54
N ASP A 227 4.35 -9.45 0.47
CA ASP A 227 3.88 -8.75 -0.72
C ASP A 227 4.73 -9.06 -1.96
N HIS A 228 6.06 -8.86 -1.85
CA HIS A 228 6.99 -9.08 -2.93
C HIS A 228 6.94 -10.52 -3.50
N THR A 229 6.80 -11.53 -2.64
CA THR A 229 6.66 -12.92 -3.06
C THR A 229 5.30 -13.17 -3.68
N MET A 230 4.20 -12.66 -3.09
CA MET A 230 2.84 -12.87 -3.59
C MET A 230 2.60 -12.22 -4.96
N HIS A 231 3.17 -11.05 -5.22
CA HIS A 231 3.13 -10.45 -6.56
C HIS A 231 3.68 -11.36 -7.66
N ARG A 232 4.70 -12.16 -7.36
CA ARG A 232 5.41 -13.01 -8.34
C ARG A 232 4.88 -14.43 -8.43
N THR A 233 4.28 -14.93 -7.36
CA THR A 233 3.94 -16.36 -7.26
C THR A 233 2.47 -16.61 -6.95
N GLY A 234 1.70 -15.56 -6.66
CA GLY A 234 0.31 -15.64 -6.22
C GLY A 234 0.18 -15.90 -4.72
N THR A 235 -1.02 -15.61 -4.20
CA THR A 235 -1.29 -15.68 -2.75
C THR A 235 -1.33 -17.09 -2.18
N VAL A 236 -1.56 -18.12 -2.99
CA VAL A 236 -1.71 -19.53 -2.53
C VAL A 236 -0.52 -20.42 -2.87
N SER A 237 0.58 -19.84 -3.36
CA SER A 237 1.78 -20.61 -3.73
C SER A 237 2.50 -21.17 -2.51
N THR A 238 3.28 -22.25 -2.74
CA THR A 238 4.17 -22.77 -1.69
C THR A 238 5.20 -21.75 -1.26
N ALA A 239 5.72 -20.92 -2.18
CA ALA A 239 6.68 -19.87 -1.86
C ALA A 239 6.07 -18.84 -0.90
N SER A 240 4.85 -18.39 -1.14
CA SER A 240 4.13 -17.48 -0.24
C SER A 240 3.88 -18.13 1.13
N HIS A 241 3.46 -19.39 1.14
CA HIS A 241 3.27 -20.14 2.38
C HIS A 241 4.56 -20.23 3.22
N ASP A 242 5.67 -20.62 2.60
CA ASP A 242 6.94 -20.80 3.30
C ASP A 242 7.47 -19.48 3.89
N VAL A 243 7.36 -18.37 3.15
CA VAL A 243 7.72 -17.04 3.63
C VAL A 243 6.87 -16.64 4.83
N ILE A 244 5.55 -16.77 4.74
CA ILE A 244 4.60 -16.37 5.80
C ILE A 244 4.83 -17.18 7.09
N VAL A 245 4.97 -18.49 6.98
CA VAL A 245 5.22 -19.38 8.13
C VAL A 245 6.58 -19.05 8.76
N SER A 246 7.63 -18.85 7.96
CA SER A 246 8.95 -18.47 8.46
C SER A 246 8.92 -17.13 9.20
N MET A 247 8.14 -16.16 8.70
CA MET A 247 8.00 -14.85 9.37
C MET A 247 7.28 -14.98 10.71
N GLU A 248 6.19 -15.74 10.79
CA GLU A 248 5.49 -15.99 12.06
C GLU A 248 6.41 -16.63 13.11
N GLU A 249 7.18 -17.66 12.72
CA GLU A 249 8.12 -18.34 13.63
C GLU A 249 9.18 -17.37 14.16
N LYS A 250 9.78 -16.55 13.31
CA LYS A 250 10.81 -15.56 13.70
C LYS A 250 10.23 -14.48 14.62
N VAL A 251 9.03 -13.99 14.34
CA VAL A 251 8.37 -12.98 15.20
C VAL A 251 7.97 -13.60 16.55
N LYS A 252 7.49 -14.84 16.58
CA LYS A 252 7.24 -15.59 17.80
C LYS A 252 8.51 -15.75 18.65
N GLU A 253 9.63 -16.08 18.00
CA GLU A 253 10.93 -16.17 18.67
C GLU A 253 11.37 -14.81 19.23
N LEU A 254 11.26 -13.73 18.44
CA LEU A 254 11.53 -12.37 18.93
C LEU A 254 10.68 -12.06 20.15
N ALA A 255 9.35 -12.25 20.05
CA ALA A 255 8.42 -11.97 21.14
C ALA A 255 8.79 -12.69 22.43
N SER A 256 9.30 -13.93 22.37
CA SER A 256 9.75 -14.68 23.54
C SER A 256 10.98 -14.09 24.25
N LYS A 257 11.73 -13.24 23.58
CA LYS A 257 12.96 -12.59 24.07
C LYS A 257 12.74 -11.15 24.54
N LEU A 258 11.56 -10.59 24.30
CA LEU A 258 11.21 -9.23 24.72
C LEU A 258 10.74 -9.20 26.18
N SER A 259 10.89 -8.05 26.83
CA SER A 259 10.34 -7.77 28.16
C SER A 259 9.87 -6.32 28.24
N ASP A 260 8.82 -6.07 29.03
CA ASP A 260 8.21 -4.76 29.20
C ASP A 260 7.94 -4.08 27.85
N THR A 261 7.35 -4.88 26.93
CA THR A 261 7.17 -4.51 25.51
C THR A 261 5.77 -4.81 25.06
N LEU A 262 5.14 -3.83 24.43
CA LEU A 262 3.94 -4.00 23.61
C LEU A 262 4.39 -4.20 22.16
N LEU A 263 4.27 -5.41 21.64
CA LEU A 263 4.51 -5.73 20.24
C LEU A 263 3.17 -5.74 19.50
N ILE A 264 3.00 -4.80 18.58
CA ILE A 264 1.88 -4.74 17.63
C ILE A 264 2.42 -5.20 16.28
N VAL A 265 1.81 -6.24 15.71
CA VAL A 265 2.08 -6.67 14.33
C VAL A 265 0.84 -6.36 13.50
N THR A 266 1.03 -5.73 12.35
CA THR A 266 -0.04 -5.34 11.43
C THR A 266 0.44 -5.41 9.98
N ALA A 267 -0.44 -5.09 9.05
CA ALA A 267 -0.15 -4.93 7.63
C ALA A 267 -0.56 -3.53 7.16
N ASP A 268 -0.11 -3.16 6.00
CA ASP A 268 -0.58 -1.96 5.30
C ASP A 268 -1.82 -2.24 4.45
N HIS A 269 -1.88 -3.40 3.81
CA HIS A 269 -3.04 -3.91 3.07
C HIS A 269 -3.05 -5.45 3.08
N SER A 270 -4.01 -6.06 2.38
CA SER A 270 -4.00 -7.47 2.05
C SER A 270 -3.70 -7.67 0.56
N HIS A 271 -3.76 -8.90 0.08
CA HIS A 271 -3.39 -9.29 -1.27
C HIS A 271 -4.38 -10.33 -1.83
N MET A 272 -4.56 -10.36 -3.15
CA MET A 272 -5.40 -11.34 -3.82
C MET A 272 -4.78 -11.78 -5.16
N ASP A 273 -5.13 -12.97 -5.62
CA ASP A 273 -4.81 -13.38 -6.99
C ASP A 273 -5.70 -12.65 -7.97
N SER A 274 -5.15 -12.22 -9.11
CA SER A 274 -5.87 -11.40 -10.08
C SER A 274 -5.83 -11.99 -11.50
N ARG A 275 -6.90 -11.70 -12.23
CA ARG A 275 -6.99 -11.89 -13.68
C ARG A 275 -6.48 -10.63 -14.36
N ASN A 276 -5.35 -10.73 -15.01
CA ASN A 276 -4.63 -9.59 -15.53
C ASN A 276 -4.97 -9.28 -16.99
N LEU A 277 -5.18 -8.01 -17.27
CA LEU A 277 -5.37 -7.45 -18.59
C LEU A 277 -4.27 -6.42 -18.86
N CYS A 278 -3.92 -6.23 -20.14
CA CYS A 278 -3.10 -5.11 -20.56
C CYS A 278 -3.99 -4.06 -21.23
N ILE A 279 -3.88 -2.80 -20.80
CA ILE A 279 -4.71 -1.72 -21.37
C ILE A 279 -4.42 -1.48 -22.87
N LEU A 280 -3.21 -1.85 -23.32
CA LEU A 280 -2.80 -1.71 -24.73
C LEU A 280 -3.59 -2.61 -25.69
N ASP A 281 -4.24 -3.66 -25.18
CA ASP A 281 -5.16 -4.52 -25.95
C ASP A 281 -6.51 -3.85 -26.23
N TYR A 282 -6.76 -2.64 -25.68
CA TYR A 282 -8.01 -1.91 -25.79
C TYR A 282 -7.81 -0.54 -26.44
N PRO A 283 -7.49 -0.48 -27.75
CA PRO A 283 -7.20 0.76 -28.46
C PRO A 283 -8.33 1.78 -28.38
N GLU A 284 -9.60 1.34 -28.34
CA GLU A 284 -10.73 2.23 -28.14
C GLU A 284 -10.73 2.97 -26.81
N VAL A 285 -10.04 2.46 -25.80
CA VAL A 285 -9.83 3.14 -24.51
C VAL A 285 -8.57 3.98 -24.55
N THR A 286 -7.44 3.43 -25.02
CA THR A 286 -6.15 4.15 -25.03
C THR A 286 -6.16 5.34 -25.96
N ASP A 287 -6.88 5.28 -27.08
CA ASP A 287 -7.06 6.41 -28.03
C ASP A 287 -7.74 7.62 -27.39
N CYS A 288 -8.55 7.40 -26.34
CA CYS A 288 -9.20 8.47 -25.59
C CYS A 288 -8.26 9.19 -24.62
N LEU A 289 -7.08 8.62 -24.29
CA LEU A 289 -6.26 9.07 -23.18
C LEU A 289 -5.19 10.07 -23.61
N VAL A 290 -4.94 11.07 -22.76
CA VAL A 290 -3.80 11.98 -22.85
C VAL A 290 -2.49 11.25 -22.56
N ARG A 291 -2.53 10.30 -21.62
CA ARG A 291 -1.42 9.45 -21.15
C ARG A 291 -1.96 8.13 -20.62
N LEU A 292 -1.12 7.11 -20.48
CA LEU A 292 -1.50 5.87 -19.81
C LEU A 292 -1.92 6.16 -18.36
N PRO A 293 -2.84 5.36 -17.78
CA PRO A 293 -3.35 5.60 -16.43
C PRO A 293 -2.23 5.54 -15.39
N SER A 294 -2.41 6.35 -14.36
CA SER A 294 -1.56 6.35 -13.17
C SER A 294 -2.26 5.64 -12.00
N LEU A 295 -1.64 5.65 -10.85
CA LEU A 295 -1.93 5.01 -9.57
C LEU A 295 -1.59 3.52 -9.57
N GLU A 296 -2.55 2.64 -9.72
CA GLU A 296 -2.36 1.21 -9.51
C GLU A 296 -3.12 0.38 -10.56
N PRO A 297 -2.72 -0.88 -10.82
CA PRO A 297 -3.45 -1.74 -11.76
C PRO A 297 -4.90 -2.05 -11.36
N ARG A 298 -5.27 -1.82 -10.11
CA ARG A 298 -6.61 -2.00 -9.58
C ARG A 298 -7.29 -0.69 -9.17
N THR A 299 -6.56 0.43 -9.29
CA THR A 299 -7.07 1.81 -9.14
C THR A 299 -6.46 2.67 -10.24
N LEU A 300 -7.17 2.84 -11.33
CA LEU A 300 -6.68 3.51 -12.54
C LEU A 300 -7.15 4.96 -12.60
N ASN A 301 -6.23 5.88 -12.74
CA ASN A 301 -6.47 7.32 -12.82
C ASN A 301 -6.30 7.81 -14.26
N PHE A 302 -7.37 8.29 -14.89
CA PHE A 302 -7.45 8.58 -16.31
C PHE A 302 -7.51 10.08 -16.60
N TYR A 303 -6.58 10.57 -17.41
CA TYR A 303 -6.63 11.88 -18.05
C TYR A 303 -7.12 11.70 -19.48
N VAL A 304 -8.33 12.20 -19.77
CA VAL A 304 -9.03 11.97 -21.03
C VAL A 304 -8.91 13.20 -21.93
N LYS A 305 -8.67 12.98 -23.23
CA LYS A 305 -8.66 14.04 -24.24
C LYS A 305 -10.02 14.73 -24.31
N ASP A 306 -10.05 16.03 -24.55
CA ASP A 306 -11.27 16.85 -24.47
C ASP A 306 -12.39 16.32 -25.36
N GLU A 307 -12.06 15.82 -26.56
CA GLU A 307 -13.04 15.27 -27.52
C GLU A 307 -13.71 13.98 -27.06
N TYR A 308 -13.16 13.28 -26.07
CA TYR A 308 -13.72 12.02 -25.57
C TYR A 308 -14.33 12.12 -24.17
N LYS A 309 -14.26 13.26 -23.49
CA LYS A 309 -14.73 13.40 -22.10
C LYS A 309 -16.19 12.98 -21.90
N ASP A 310 -17.05 13.30 -22.84
CA ASP A 310 -18.48 12.93 -22.74
C ASP A 310 -18.75 11.45 -23.06
N SER A 311 -17.90 10.79 -23.85
CA SER A 311 -18.10 9.40 -24.31
C SER A 311 -17.26 8.38 -23.56
N PHE A 312 -16.20 8.79 -22.87
CA PHE A 312 -15.26 7.88 -22.22
C PHE A 312 -15.92 6.92 -21.23
N SER A 313 -16.89 7.39 -20.46
CA SER A 313 -17.60 6.54 -19.49
C SER A 313 -18.34 5.37 -20.16
N GLU A 314 -18.92 5.58 -21.34
CA GLU A 314 -19.60 4.52 -22.10
C GLU A 314 -18.57 3.56 -22.72
N ILE A 315 -17.48 4.09 -23.28
CA ILE A 315 -16.39 3.31 -23.86
C ILE A 315 -15.76 2.41 -22.78
N PHE A 316 -15.43 2.97 -21.63
CA PHE A 316 -14.86 2.23 -20.52
C PHE A 316 -15.79 1.13 -19.98
N LYS A 317 -17.06 1.46 -19.75
CA LYS A 317 -18.07 0.50 -19.26
C LYS A 317 -18.32 -0.64 -20.23
N LYS A 318 -18.25 -0.39 -21.53
CA LYS A 318 -18.41 -1.44 -22.55
C LYS A 318 -17.34 -2.53 -22.41
N ASN A 319 -16.12 -2.15 -22.02
CA ASN A 319 -14.99 -3.06 -21.93
C ASN A 319 -14.80 -3.65 -20.52
N PHE A 320 -15.07 -2.86 -19.46
CA PHE A 320 -14.71 -3.19 -18.08
C PHE A 320 -15.82 -2.95 -17.05
N GLY A 321 -17.06 -2.72 -17.50
CA GLY A 321 -18.11 -2.19 -16.63
C GLY A 321 -18.57 -3.10 -15.50
N ASP A 322 -18.35 -4.41 -15.61
CA ASP A 322 -18.69 -5.37 -14.55
C ASP A 322 -17.54 -5.53 -13.52
N ASP A 323 -16.32 -5.20 -13.94
CA ASP A 323 -15.11 -5.40 -13.15
C ASP A 323 -14.67 -4.14 -12.40
N PHE A 324 -15.10 -2.95 -12.85
CA PHE A 324 -14.68 -1.66 -12.29
C PHE A 324 -15.85 -0.72 -12.02
N LEU A 325 -15.78 -0.03 -10.89
CA LEU A 325 -16.56 1.16 -10.60
C LEU A 325 -15.81 2.37 -11.17
N LEU A 326 -16.41 3.09 -12.14
CA LEU A 326 -15.84 4.30 -12.71
C LEU A 326 -16.45 5.53 -12.05
N LEU A 327 -15.63 6.37 -11.43
CA LEU A 327 -16.00 7.64 -10.81
C LEU A 327 -15.39 8.81 -11.58
N THR A 328 -16.12 9.89 -11.66
CA THR A 328 -15.58 11.19 -12.10
C THR A 328 -14.71 11.79 -11.01
N ARG A 329 -13.78 12.70 -11.36
CA ARG A 329 -12.99 13.50 -10.38
C ARG A 329 -13.88 14.13 -9.31
N LYS A 330 -15.03 14.68 -9.73
CA LYS A 330 -15.98 15.29 -8.81
C LYS A 330 -16.51 14.30 -7.76
N GLU A 331 -16.93 13.11 -8.20
CA GLU A 331 -17.41 12.06 -7.30
C GLU A 331 -16.30 11.58 -6.36
N VAL A 332 -15.07 11.41 -6.85
CA VAL A 332 -13.90 11.04 -6.03
C VAL A 332 -13.69 12.03 -4.87
N LEU A 333 -13.77 13.32 -5.14
CA LEU A 333 -13.60 14.37 -4.13
C LEU A 333 -14.81 14.49 -3.20
N GLU A 334 -16.03 14.43 -3.72
CA GLU A 334 -17.28 14.54 -2.92
C GLU A 334 -17.46 13.34 -1.98
N GLU A 335 -17.14 12.12 -2.44
CA GLU A 335 -17.23 10.89 -1.63
C GLU A 335 -15.97 10.69 -0.74
N LYS A 336 -15.01 11.62 -0.79
CA LYS A 336 -13.77 11.58 0.01
C LYS A 336 -13.02 10.24 -0.12
N LEU A 337 -12.90 9.75 -1.35
CA LEU A 337 -12.31 8.45 -1.65
C LEU A 337 -10.94 8.24 -0.99
N PHE A 338 -10.11 9.27 -0.97
CA PHE A 338 -8.73 9.23 -0.45
C PHE A 338 -8.59 9.67 1.02
N GLY A 339 -9.70 9.82 1.76
CA GLY A 339 -9.66 10.16 3.17
C GLY A 339 -10.61 11.27 3.58
N ILE A 340 -10.90 11.31 4.89
CA ILE A 340 -11.83 12.26 5.50
C ILE A 340 -11.13 13.52 6.04
N GLY A 341 -9.80 13.59 5.95
CA GLY A 341 -8.99 14.75 6.34
C GLY A 341 -9.20 15.97 5.44
N THR A 342 -8.38 16.98 5.64
CA THR A 342 -8.38 18.17 4.79
C THR A 342 -7.59 17.88 3.51
N ASP A 343 -8.21 18.08 2.35
CA ASP A 343 -7.52 17.90 1.09
C ASP A 343 -6.30 18.83 1.00
N ARG A 344 -5.16 18.24 0.62
CA ARG A 344 -3.96 19.02 0.35
C ARG A 344 -4.16 19.96 -0.84
N GLU A 345 -3.43 21.05 -0.86
CA GLU A 345 -3.38 21.93 -2.03
C GLU A 345 -2.89 21.15 -3.27
N GLY A 346 -3.61 21.30 -4.38
CA GLY A 346 -3.29 20.63 -5.65
C GLY A 346 -3.74 19.16 -5.75
N LEU A 347 -4.42 18.59 -4.76
CA LEU A 347 -4.93 17.21 -4.84
C LEU A 347 -5.79 17.00 -6.10
N SER A 348 -6.70 17.93 -6.38
CA SER A 348 -7.59 17.85 -7.55
C SER A 348 -6.83 17.75 -8.88
N ASP A 349 -5.66 18.36 -8.98
CA ASP A 349 -4.85 18.36 -10.20
C ASP A 349 -4.12 17.03 -10.41
N MET A 350 -3.92 16.26 -9.32
CA MET A 350 -3.33 14.92 -9.35
C MET A 350 -4.35 13.84 -9.74
N ILE A 351 -5.65 14.15 -9.66
CA ILE A 351 -6.75 13.26 -10.01
C ILE A 351 -7.18 13.56 -11.45
N GLY A 352 -7.22 12.54 -12.30
CA GLY A 352 -7.66 12.63 -13.69
C GLY A 352 -9.15 12.95 -13.84
N ASP A 353 -9.64 12.93 -15.06
CA ASP A 353 -11.06 13.15 -15.35
C ASP A 353 -11.94 12.03 -14.76
N TYR A 354 -11.36 10.80 -14.69
CA TYR A 354 -12.00 9.62 -14.12
C TYR A 354 -11.02 8.78 -13.29
N VAL A 355 -11.55 8.07 -12.30
CA VAL A 355 -10.84 7.02 -11.55
C VAL A 355 -11.67 5.74 -11.60
N ALA A 356 -11.05 4.65 -12.03
CA ALA A 356 -11.68 3.33 -12.04
C ALA A 356 -11.15 2.49 -10.87
N LEU A 357 -12.06 1.92 -10.10
CA LEU A 357 -11.80 1.11 -8.92
C LEU A 357 -12.19 -0.33 -9.20
N ALA A 358 -11.26 -1.27 -9.13
CA ALA A 358 -11.57 -2.69 -9.31
C ALA A 358 -12.51 -3.17 -8.21
N VAL A 359 -13.61 -3.82 -8.63
CA VAL A 359 -14.63 -4.41 -7.73
C VAL A 359 -14.73 -5.92 -7.91
N SER A 360 -13.83 -6.48 -8.69
CA SER A 360 -13.69 -7.90 -9.03
C SER A 360 -12.23 -8.34 -8.84
N ASP A 361 -11.87 -9.50 -9.38
CA ASP A 361 -10.51 -10.02 -9.42
C ASP A 361 -9.63 -9.46 -10.56
N VAL A 362 -10.12 -8.47 -11.33
CA VAL A 362 -9.39 -7.92 -12.48
C VAL A 362 -8.38 -6.87 -12.08
N SER A 363 -7.16 -6.98 -12.66
CA SER A 363 -6.14 -5.93 -12.69
C SER A 363 -5.86 -5.51 -14.13
N ILE A 364 -5.67 -4.21 -14.39
CA ILE A 364 -5.32 -3.69 -15.71
C ILE A 364 -3.95 -3.03 -15.61
N PHE A 365 -2.97 -3.61 -16.29
CA PHE A 365 -1.60 -3.14 -16.35
C PHE A 365 -1.33 -2.25 -17.56
N ASN A 366 -0.30 -1.43 -17.47
CA ASN A 366 0.15 -0.56 -18.56
C ASN A 366 1.05 -1.27 -19.56
N THR A 367 1.56 -2.44 -19.22
CA THR A 367 2.44 -3.24 -20.08
C THR A 367 2.01 -4.72 -20.06
N HIS A 368 2.22 -5.41 -21.17
CA HIS A 368 1.96 -6.85 -21.25
C HIS A 368 2.93 -7.64 -20.35
N TYR A 369 4.16 -7.14 -20.20
CA TYR A 369 5.15 -7.78 -19.32
C TYR A 369 4.62 -7.83 -17.87
N GLU A 370 4.18 -6.71 -17.31
CA GLU A 370 3.63 -6.68 -15.95
C GLU A 370 2.39 -7.57 -15.81
N ALA A 371 1.45 -7.48 -16.77
CA ALA A 371 0.25 -8.31 -16.79
C ALA A 371 0.56 -9.81 -16.79
N GLN A 372 1.69 -10.22 -17.39
CA GLN A 372 2.12 -11.62 -17.46
C GLN A 372 2.81 -12.10 -16.18
N VAL A 373 3.61 -11.24 -15.51
CA VAL A 373 4.51 -11.67 -14.43
C VAL A 373 3.99 -11.43 -13.02
N MET A 374 2.84 -10.78 -12.87
CA MET A 374 2.28 -10.38 -11.57
C MET A 374 0.93 -11.07 -11.30
N PRO A 375 0.89 -12.38 -10.96
CA PRO A 375 -0.36 -13.12 -10.73
C PRO A 375 -1.14 -12.63 -9.49
N GLY A 376 -0.51 -11.89 -8.59
CA GLY A 376 -1.14 -11.31 -7.42
C GLY A 376 -1.17 -9.79 -7.46
N GLY A 377 -2.17 -9.18 -6.83
CA GLY A 377 -2.37 -7.74 -6.80
C GLY A 377 -3.20 -7.25 -5.61
N HIS A 378 -3.24 -5.95 -5.46
CA HIS A 378 -3.97 -5.22 -4.43
C HIS A 378 -4.33 -3.82 -4.95
N ALA A 379 -4.86 -2.94 -4.10
CA ALA A 379 -5.24 -1.55 -4.41
C ALA A 379 -6.63 -1.38 -5.04
N GLY A 380 -7.48 -2.41 -5.06
CA GLY A 380 -8.86 -2.31 -5.51
C GLY A 380 -9.84 -1.94 -4.41
N LEU A 381 -11.13 -2.13 -4.69
CA LEU A 381 -12.25 -1.85 -3.79
C LEU A 381 -12.93 -3.16 -3.34
N THR A 382 -12.16 -4.16 -2.93
CA THR A 382 -12.73 -5.36 -2.31
C THR A 382 -12.46 -5.37 -0.82
N ALA A 383 -13.43 -5.84 -0.02
CA ALA A 383 -13.28 -5.87 1.44
C ALA A 383 -12.05 -6.66 1.89
N GLU A 384 -11.65 -7.68 1.12
CA GLU A 384 -10.47 -8.49 1.39
C GLU A 384 -9.19 -7.65 1.37
N GLU A 385 -9.05 -6.71 0.45
CA GLU A 385 -7.85 -5.87 0.28
C GLU A 385 -7.66 -4.89 1.45
N PHE A 386 -8.74 -4.48 2.13
CA PHE A 386 -8.71 -3.53 3.26
C PHE A 386 -8.50 -4.17 4.61
N ALA A 387 -8.91 -5.43 4.78
CA ALA A 387 -8.94 -6.07 6.10
C ALA A 387 -7.53 -6.38 6.60
N ILE A 388 -7.04 -5.60 7.57
CA ILE A 388 -5.72 -5.75 8.16
C ILE A 388 -5.80 -6.09 9.65
N PRO A 389 -4.84 -6.89 10.17
CA PRO A 389 -4.90 -7.39 11.54
C PRO A 389 -4.32 -6.40 12.56
N LEU A 390 -4.90 -6.35 13.74
CA LEU A 390 -4.27 -5.86 14.96
C LEU A 390 -3.83 -7.06 15.80
N ILE A 391 -2.61 -7.52 15.63
CA ILE A 391 -2.01 -8.60 16.41
C ILE A 391 -1.24 -7.98 17.57
N VAL A 392 -1.53 -8.40 18.81
CA VAL A 392 -0.94 -7.79 20.00
C VAL A 392 -0.34 -8.85 20.90
N ALA A 393 0.95 -8.74 21.16
CA ALA A 393 1.68 -9.53 22.14
C ALA A 393 2.28 -8.62 23.22
N GLU A 394 1.85 -8.81 24.47
CA GLU A 394 2.39 -8.13 25.67
C GLU A 394 3.51 -8.99 26.25
N ARG A 395 4.67 -8.42 26.53
CA ARG A 395 5.86 -9.13 27.00
C ARG A 395 6.53 -8.40 28.18
#